data_7fb06ad103c868caf6e958519e33a5f8
#
_entry.id   7fb06ad103c868caf6e958519e33a5f8
#
_cell.length_a   1.000
_cell.length_b   1.000
_cell.length_c   1.000
_cell.angle_alpha   90.00
_cell.angle_beta   90.00
_cell.angle_gamma   90.00
#
_symmetry.space_group_name_H-M   'P 1'
#
loop_
_entity.id
_entity.type
_entity.pdbx_description
1 polymer ?
#
loop_
_entity_poly.entity_id
_entity_poly.type
_entity_poly.pdbx_seq_one_letter_code
_entity_poly.pdbx_strand_id
1 'polypeptide(L)'
;MPFTRFDRYVDRHARSFTERLQALCRMPSVAARGTGMRAVAESVEQMMQRVGMGTRSFRVGNGYPIIYGECGSGSRSFVLYGHYDVQPVGHLTEWSVGPFAASIIDGKLYARGAANSKGDLVARMAAVEAYQKTFGRLPVSLRFFVDGEAGLGSPSLYRFAAENPELLAAQGCIWDEGYKDTKERPVISLGFKGIQFLELRAHGARTDLHSKWGAIVPNPAWRLVQALATITSPKGVITIDGFSSCIAPISAEDTEALKAIELDEAGLKREFRIGSWVRSLKGPALVKEHIFGPTCTICGIQTGHTEAGVKTVLPSTAMARLDFRLVPDLTPGLVLELLRAHLDVRGFKDIEINELGSAPLAKSSGGSSVARAVISAATEIYGGPPLVYPMDPSSGPVGAFCGALALPTPVASFGISYAGSNPHGPDENIRVDDFLESIKFIGRVIHKLGEHKSRTSGITKVSGIREGRLTNSRG
;
A
#
# COMPACT_ATOMS: atom_id res chain seq x y z
N MET A 1 -7.19 35.50 -5.82
CA MET A 1 -6.47 34.28 -5.48
C MET A 1 -6.77 33.22 -6.55
N PRO A 2 -5.77 32.50 -7.08
CA PRO A 2 -5.97 31.66 -8.28
C PRO A 2 -6.95 30.51 -8.05
N PHE A 3 -7.05 29.96 -6.82
CA PHE A 3 -7.90 28.80 -6.53
C PHE A 3 -9.38 29.10 -6.33
N THR A 4 -9.80 30.34 -6.12
CA THR A 4 -11.25 30.68 -5.99
C THR A 4 -12.06 30.24 -7.21
N ARG A 5 -11.49 30.35 -8.42
CA ARG A 5 -12.16 29.92 -9.67
C ARG A 5 -12.22 28.37 -9.74
N PHE A 6 -11.15 27.71 -9.31
CA PHE A 6 -11.06 26.25 -9.26
C PHE A 6 -12.08 25.68 -8.27
N ASP A 7 -12.10 26.19 -7.04
CA ASP A 7 -13.02 25.75 -5.99
C ASP A 7 -14.48 25.94 -6.42
N ARG A 8 -14.82 27.12 -7.00
CA ARG A 8 -16.16 27.36 -7.56
C ARG A 8 -16.52 26.40 -8.70
N TYR A 9 -15.53 25.97 -9.50
CA TYR A 9 -15.78 24.99 -10.56
C TYR A 9 -16.14 23.65 -9.91
N VAL A 10 -15.38 23.20 -8.91
CA VAL A 10 -15.65 21.95 -8.18
C VAL A 10 -17.03 22.00 -7.53
N ASP A 11 -17.36 23.08 -6.80
CA ASP A 11 -18.66 23.24 -6.13
C ASP A 11 -19.84 23.22 -7.12
N ARG A 12 -19.69 23.89 -8.26
CA ARG A 12 -20.72 23.92 -9.31
C ARG A 12 -20.95 22.54 -9.94
N HIS A 13 -19.92 21.71 -10.01
CA HIS A 13 -19.99 20.37 -10.61
C HIS A 13 -20.06 19.24 -9.58
N ALA A 14 -20.24 19.57 -8.31
CA ALA A 14 -20.27 18.62 -7.19
C ALA A 14 -21.19 17.42 -7.44
N ARG A 15 -22.43 17.70 -7.90
CA ARG A 15 -23.40 16.68 -8.25
C ARG A 15 -22.87 15.72 -9.34
N SER A 16 -22.34 16.28 -10.42
CA SER A 16 -21.82 15.47 -11.55
C SER A 16 -20.63 14.59 -11.13
N PHE A 17 -19.71 15.10 -10.30
CA PHE A 17 -18.61 14.33 -9.78
C PHE A 17 -19.08 13.19 -8.87
N THR A 18 -20.04 13.48 -7.99
CA THR A 18 -20.63 12.47 -7.10
C THR A 18 -21.38 11.39 -7.88
N GLU A 19 -22.15 11.77 -8.92
CA GLU A 19 -22.85 10.82 -9.80
C GLU A 19 -21.88 9.90 -10.56
N ARG A 20 -20.69 10.41 -10.98
CA ARG A 20 -19.63 9.59 -11.59
C ARG A 20 -19.07 8.56 -10.60
N LEU A 21 -18.84 8.97 -9.36
CA LEU A 21 -18.40 8.06 -8.31
C LEU A 21 -19.46 6.97 -8.03
N GLN A 22 -20.72 7.37 -7.89
CA GLN A 22 -21.83 6.43 -7.71
C GLN A 22 -21.90 5.42 -8.87
N ALA A 23 -21.75 5.89 -10.11
CA ALA A 23 -21.79 5.02 -11.30
C ALA A 23 -20.67 3.97 -11.25
N LEU A 24 -19.44 4.37 -10.88
CA LEU A 24 -18.32 3.44 -10.77
C LEU A 24 -18.50 2.47 -9.58
N CYS A 25 -19.02 2.95 -8.44
CA CYS A 25 -19.26 2.11 -7.27
C CYS A 25 -20.39 1.08 -7.49
N ARG A 26 -21.37 1.38 -8.35
CA ARG A 26 -22.43 0.42 -8.73
C ARG A 26 -21.92 -0.76 -9.56
N MET A 27 -20.74 -0.67 -10.11
CA MET A 27 -20.13 -1.73 -10.91
C MET A 27 -19.27 -2.63 -10.00
N PRO A 28 -19.64 -3.87 -9.74
CA PRO A 28 -18.80 -4.82 -9.02
C PRO A 28 -17.46 -5.03 -9.74
N SER A 29 -16.38 -5.14 -8.97
CA SER A 29 -15.03 -5.42 -9.48
C SER A 29 -14.23 -6.23 -8.46
N VAL A 30 -14.77 -7.41 -8.10
CA VAL A 30 -14.16 -8.27 -7.06
C VAL A 30 -13.10 -9.17 -7.71
N ALA A 31 -11.84 -8.76 -7.64
CA ALA A 31 -10.71 -9.45 -8.27
C ALA A 31 -10.61 -10.92 -7.84
N ALA A 32 -10.76 -11.21 -6.55
CA ALA A 32 -10.71 -12.57 -6.01
C ALA A 32 -11.77 -13.53 -6.59
N ARG A 33 -12.82 -13.01 -7.24
CA ARG A 33 -13.91 -13.77 -7.86
C ARG A 33 -13.99 -13.57 -9.38
N GLY A 34 -13.16 -12.73 -9.95
CA GLY A 34 -13.21 -12.35 -11.36
C GLY A 34 -14.47 -11.55 -11.75
N THR A 35 -15.24 -11.07 -10.77
CA THR A 35 -16.56 -10.48 -11.03
C THR A 35 -16.39 -9.04 -11.53
N GLY A 36 -16.92 -8.75 -12.74
CA GLY A 36 -17.05 -7.40 -13.29
C GLY A 36 -15.75 -6.72 -13.73
N MET A 37 -14.61 -7.36 -13.60
CA MET A 37 -13.27 -6.76 -13.76
C MET A 37 -13.09 -6.07 -15.12
N ARG A 38 -13.49 -6.71 -16.20
CA ARG A 38 -13.35 -6.16 -17.55
C ARG A 38 -14.22 -4.91 -17.76
N ALA A 39 -15.49 -4.98 -17.37
CA ALA A 39 -16.43 -3.86 -17.56
C ALA A 39 -15.98 -2.62 -16.76
N VAL A 40 -15.45 -2.82 -15.55
CA VAL A 40 -14.94 -1.70 -14.73
C VAL A 40 -13.65 -1.14 -15.32
N ALA A 41 -12.72 -1.98 -15.79
CA ALA A 41 -11.50 -1.51 -16.47
C ALA A 41 -11.83 -0.64 -17.69
N GLU A 42 -12.76 -1.10 -18.56
CA GLU A 42 -13.23 -0.33 -19.72
C GLU A 42 -13.90 1.00 -19.30
N SER A 43 -14.70 1.00 -18.23
CA SER A 43 -15.32 2.23 -17.69
C SER A 43 -14.28 3.22 -17.19
N VAL A 44 -13.26 2.75 -16.44
CA VAL A 44 -12.15 3.59 -15.94
C VAL A 44 -11.37 4.19 -17.10
N GLU A 45 -11.03 3.39 -18.11
CA GLU A 45 -10.32 3.88 -19.30
C GLU A 45 -11.13 4.98 -20.02
N GLN A 46 -12.44 4.78 -20.21
CA GLN A 46 -13.31 5.80 -20.78
C GLN A 46 -13.39 7.07 -19.94
N MET A 47 -13.39 6.94 -18.60
CA MET A 47 -13.38 8.11 -17.70
C MET A 47 -12.07 8.90 -17.86
N MET A 48 -10.94 8.23 -17.96
CA MET A 48 -9.62 8.84 -18.19
C MET A 48 -9.58 9.55 -19.57
N GLN A 49 -10.10 8.93 -20.62
CA GLN A 49 -10.20 9.55 -21.95
C GLN A 49 -11.07 10.82 -21.95
N ARG A 50 -12.20 10.80 -21.23
CA ARG A 50 -13.09 11.98 -21.12
C ARG A 50 -12.43 13.19 -20.47
N VAL A 51 -11.44 12.97 -19.60
CA VAL A 51 -10.66 14.07 -19.00
C VAL A 51 -9.40 14.41 -19.78
N GLY A 52 -9.30 13.92 -21.03
CA GLY A 52 -8.23 14.28 -21.98
C GLY A 52 -6.93 13.52 -21.78
N MET A 53 -6.96 12.34 -21.17
CA MET A 53 -5.78 11.48 -21.08
C MET A 53 -5.62 10.61 -22.32
N GLY A 54 -4.38 10.47 -22.81
CA GLY A 54 -4.01 9.41 -23.74
C GLY A 54 -3.89 8.10 -22.96
N THR A 55 -4.68 7.07 -23.29
CA THR A 55 -4.75 5.83 -22.51
C THR A 55 -4.17 4.64 -23.25
N ARG A 56 -3.66 3.69 -22.49
CA ARG A 56 -3.25 2.34 -22.93
C ARG A 56 -3.64 1.33 -21.86
N SER A 57 -4.12 0.16 -22.28
CA SER A 57 -4.44 -0.96 -21.39
C SER A 57 -3.39 -2.04 -21.57
N PHE A 58 -2.79 -2.51 -20.48
CA PHE A 58 -1.78 -3.55 -20.47
C PHE A 58 -2.32 -4.79 -19.75
N ARG A 59 -2.05 -5.96 -20.29
CA ARG A 59 -2.35 -7.22 -19.65
C ARG A 59 -1.07 -8.03 -19.47
N VAL A 60 -0.77 -8.42 -18.27
CA VAL A 60 0.42 -9.21 -17.93
C VAL A 60 -0.03 -10.64 -17.58
N GLY A 61 0.35 -11.60 -18.42
CA GLY A 61 -0.09 -12.99 -18.26
C GLY A 61 -1.61 -13.13 -18.22
N ASN A 62 -2.12 -13.82 -17.21
CA ASN A 62 -3.55 -14.01 -16.98
C ASN A 62 -4.15 -12.94 -16.04
N GLY A 63 -3.38 -11.91 -15.67
CA GLY A 63 -3.81 -10.84 -14.78
C GLY A 63 -4.90 -9.95 -15.34
N TYR A 64 -5.47 -9.12 -14.49
CA TYR A 64 -6.43 -8.11 -14.90
C TYR A 64 -5.73 -6.91 -15.56
N PRO A 65 -6.43 -6.14 -16.41
CA PRO A 65 -5.82 -5.00 -17.09
C PRO A 65 -5.27 -3.95 -16.13
N ILE A 66 -4.04 -3.50 -16.38
CA ILE A 66 -3.48 -2.28 -15.82
C ILE A 66 -3.80 -1.17 -16.82
N ILE A 67 -4.55 -0.15 -16.38
CA ILE A 67 -4.91 0.99 -17.22
C ILE A 67 -3.88 2.10 -16.98
N TYR A 68 -3.14 2.44 -18.01
CA TYR A 68 -2.24 3.58 -18.03
C TYR A 68 -2.90 4.76 -18.71
N GLY A 69 -2.70 5.94 -18.19
CA GLY A 69 -3.10 7.19 -18.83
C GLY A 69 -2.10 8.30 -18.59
N GLU A 70 -1.91 9.15 -19.59
CA GLU A 70 -0.99 10.28 -19.49
C GLU A 70 -1.66 11.57 -19.96
N CYS A 71 -1.42 12.66 -19.22
CA CYS A 71 -1.87 14.00 -19.60
C CYS A 71 -0.89 15.08 -19.09
N GLY A 72 -0.95 16.25 -19.74
CA GLY A 72 -0.01 17.34 -19.49
C GLY A 72 1.29 17.20 -20.28
N SER A 73 2.04 18.30 -20.39
CA SER A 73 3.25 18.39 -21.22
C SER A 73 4.42 19.07 -20.48
N GLY A 74 4.39 19.09 -19.16
CA GLY A 74 5.48 19.64 -18.35
C GLY A 74 6.75 18.77 -18.42
N SER A 75 7.92 19.40 -18.24
CA SER A 75 9.21 18.70 -18.17
C SER A 75 9.37 17.78 -16.96
N ARG A 76 8.46 17.88 -16.00
CA ARG A 76 8.41 17.03 -14.82
C ARG A 76 7.19 16.13 -14.87
N SER A 77 7.40 14.86 -14.52
CA SER A 77 6.34 13.87 -14.50
C SER A 77 6.13 13.34 -13.07
N PHE A 78 4.87 13.05 -12.75
CA PHE A 78 4.46 12.45 -11.48
C PHE A 78 3.49 11.31 -11.74
N VAL A 79 3.67 10.23 -10.99
CA VAL A 79 2.76 9.08 -11.02
C VAL A 79 1.60 9.33 -10.04
N LEU A 80 0.39 9.00 -10.46
CA LEU A 80 -0.77 8.85 -9.61
C LEU A 80 -1.20 7.38 -9.70
N TYR A 81 -1.10 6.67 -8.58
CA TYR A 81 -1.55 5.28 -8.49
C TYR A 81 -2.96 5.22 -7.93
N GLY A 82 -3.75 4.29 -8.43
CA GLY A 82 -5.04 3.90 -7.87
C GLY A 82 -5.41 2.51 -8.35
N HIS A 83 -6.48 1.94 -7.82
CA HIS A 83 -6.97 0.65 -8.26
C HIS A 83 -8.48 0.64 -8.43
N TYR A 84 -8.97 -0.23 -9.33
CA TYR A 84 -10.40 -0.34 -9.61
C TYR A 84 -11.04 -1.60 -9.04
N ASP A 85 -10.24 -2.57 -8.60
CA ASP A 85 -10.77 -3.75 -7.92
C ASP A 85 -11.16 -3.44 -6.47
N VAL A 86 -11.98 -4.32 -5.93
CA VAL A 86 -12.47 -4.21 -4.55
C VAL A 86 -12.41 -5.54 -3.83
N GLN A 87 -12.32 -5.50 -2.51
CA GLN A 87 -12.40 -6.69 -1.66
C GLN A 87 -13.79 -7.35 -1.73
N PRO A 88 -13.88 -8.67 -1.48
CA PRO A 88 -15.16 -9.35 -1.30
C PRO A 88 -16.04 -8.66 -0.26
N VAL A 89 -17.35 -8.69 -0.47
CA VAL A 89 -18.30 -7.94 0.37
C VAL A 89 -18.59 -8.59 1.74
N GLY A 90 -18.11 -9.83 1.98
CA GLY A 90 -18.43 -10.55 3.20
C GLY A 90 -19.90 -11.02 3.25
N HIS A 91 -20.49 -11.00 4.44
CA HIS A 91 -21.87 -11.39 4.66
C HIS A 91 -22.81 -10.23 4.35
N LEU A 92 -23.74 -10.42 3.43
CA LEU A 92 -24.70 -9.38 3.02
C LEU A 92 -25.62 -8.92 4.16
N THR A 93 -25.84 -9.75 5.16
CA THR A 93 -26.64 -9.44 6.35
C THR A 93 -26.00 -8.40 7.28
N GLU A 94 -24.71 -8.12 7.10
CA GLU A 94 -23.98 -7.11 7.87
C GLU A 94 -24.02 -5.72 7.21
N TRP A 95 -24.57 -5.62 5.99
CA TRP A 95 -24.70 -4.37 5.26
C TRP A 95 -26.07 -3.74 5.49
N SER A 96 -26.09 -2.47 5.89
CA SER A 96 -27.32 -1.67 6.05
C SER A 96 -27.96 -1.34 4.71
N VAL A 97 -27.14 -1.27 3.63
CA VAL A 97 -27.58 -1.07 2.24
C VAL A 97 -26.80 -2.01 1.33
N GLY A 98 -27.33 -2.32 0.15
CA GLY A 98 -26.63 -3.18 -0.78
C GLY A 98 -25.21 -2.67 -1.10
N PRO A 99 -24.15 -3.53 -1.03
CA PRO A 99 -22.75 -3.11 -1.14
C PRO A 99 -22.38 -2.43 -2.47
N PHE A 100 -23.19 -2.56 -3.50
CA PHE A 100 -23.04 -1.91 -4.80
C PHE A 100 -24.21 -0.97 -5.14
N ALA A 101 -25.03 -0.61 -4.17
CA ALA A 101 -26.13 0.34 -4.39
C ALA A 101 -25.64 1.78 -4.58
N ALA A 102 -24.48 2.11 -4.03
CA ALA A 102 -23.91 3.46 -3.99
C ALA A 102 -24.90 4.50 -3.48
N SER A 103 -25.56 4.18 -2.36
CA SER A 103 -26.60 5.01 -1.74
C SER A 103 -25.95 6.17 -0.99
N ILE A 104 -26.58 7.35 -1.09
CA ILE A 104 -26.18 8.49 -0.27
C ILE A 104 -27.22 8.64 0.85
N ILE A 105 -26.77 8.54 2.10
CA ILE A 105 -27.57 8.67 3.31
C ILE A 105 -26.83 9.59 4.27
N ASP A 106 -27.47 10.63 4.75
CA ASP A 106 -26.91 11.61 5.69
C ASP A 106 -25.54 12.16 5.25
N GLY A 107 -25.41 12.48 3.95
CA GLY A 107 -24.18 13.04 3.37
C GLY A 107 -23.05 12.03 3.15
N LYS A 108 -23.27 10.74 3.38
CA LYS A 108 -22.31 9.67 3.19
C LYS A 108 -22.71 8.78 2.01
N LEU A 109 -21.75 8.45 1.16
CA LEU A 109 -21.91 7.50 0.07
C LEU A 109 -21.46 6.12 0.56
N TYR A 110 -22.40 5.19 0.64
CA TYR A 110 -22.19 3.81 1.07
C TYR A 110 -22.03 2.91 -0.14
N ALA A 111 -20.84 2.33 -0.30
CA ALA A 111 -20.57 1.29 -1.29
C ALA A 111 -19.24 0.59 -1.03
N ARG A 112 -19.12 -0.69 -1.39
CA ARG A 112 -17.84 -1.39 -1.49
C ARG A 112 -16.97 -0.70 -2.56
N GLY A 113 -15.76 -0.26 -2.19
CA GLY A 113 -14.84 0.47 -3.04
C GLY A 113 -14.99 1.99 -2.95
N ALA A 114 -15.94 2.52 -2.19
CA ALA A 114 -16.09 3.96 -2.03
C ALA A 114 -14.86 4.59 -1.37
N ALA A 115 -14.37 3.98 -0.29
CA ALA A 115 -13.20 4.42 0.45
C ALA A 115 -11.88 3.84 -0.10
N ASN A 116 -11.90 2.59 -0.61
CA ASN A 116 -10.69 1.90 -1.08
C ASN A 116 -10.96 1.18 -2.42
N SER A 117 -10.64 1.79 -3.59
CA SER A 117 -10.15 3.17 -3.75
C SER A 117 -10.83 3.88 -4.94
N LYS A 118 -12.05 3.46 -5.34
CA LYS A 118 -12.77 4.10 -6.46
C LYS A 118 -13.01 5.59 -6.22
N GLY A 119 -13.21 5.98 -4.96
CA GLY A 119 -13.38 7.38 -4.59
C GLY A 119 -12.14 8.21 -4.87
N ASP A 120 -10.96 7.76 -4.46
CA ASP A 120 -9.70 8.41 -4.76
C ASP A 120 -9.44 8.51 -6.27
N LEU A 121 -9.73 7.44 -6.99
CA LEU A 121 -9.56 7.39 -8.44
C LEU A 121 -10.44 8.45 -9.14
N VAL A 122 -11.72 8.54 -8.79
CA VAL A 122 -12.63 9.53 -9.37
C VAL A 122 -12.27 10.94 -8.95
N ALA A 123 -11.87 11.17 -7.69
CA ALA A 123 -11.44 12.46 -7.19
C ALA A 123 -10.23 13.01 -7.97
N ARG A 124 -9.25 12.14 -8.25
CA ARG A 124 -8.06 12.49 -9.03
C ARG A 124 -8.39 12.87 -10.47
N MET A 125 -9.24 12.09 -11.15
CA MET A 125 -9.70 12.44 -12.49
C MET A 125 -10.51 13.74 -12.51
N ALA A 126 -11.39 13.94 -11.53
CA ALA A 126 -12.15 15.18 -11.39
C ALA A 126 -11.25 16.40 -11.15
N ALA A 127 -10.19 16.26 -10.37
CA ALA A 127 -9.22 17.32 -10.13
C ALA A 127 -8.45 17.70 -11.40
N VAL A 128 -8.04 16.72 -12.20
CA VAL A 128 -7.41 16.98 -13.51
C VAL A 128 -8.36 17.73 -14.44
N GLU A 129 -9.61 17.29 -14.56
CA GLU A 129 -10.65 17.98 -15.33
C GLU A 129 -10.84 19.41 -14.87
N ALA A 130 -11.09 19.60 -13.57
CA ALA A 130 -11.31 20.92 -12.99
C ALA A 130 -10.09 21.85 -13.20
N TYR A 131 -8.87 21.30 -13.07
CA TYR A 131 -7.64 22.07 -13.30
C TYR A 131 -7.51 22.54 -14.74
N GLN A 132 -7.72 21.64 -15.72
CA GLN A 132 -7.68 22.00 -17.14
C GLN A 132 -8.77 23.03 -17.51
N LYS A 133 -10.00 22.89 -16.99
CA LYS A 133 -11.11 23.82 -17.24
C LYS A 133 -10.90 25.21 -16.62
N THR A 134 -10.11 25.30 -15.56
CA THR A 134 -9.91 26.57 -14.84
C THR A 134 -8.59 27.25 -15.17
N PHE A 135 -7.52 26.49 -15.40
CA PHE A 135 -6.18 27.03 -15.70
C PHE A 135 -5.70 26.78 -17.13
N GLY A 136 -6.44 26.00 -17.91
CA GLY A 136 -6.17 25.72 -19.33
C GLY A 136 -5.19 24.56 -19.55
N ARG A 137 -4.10 24.49 -18.80
CA ARG A 137 -3.07 23.45 -18.95
C ARG A 137 -2.55 22.96 -17.59
N LEU A 138 -2.13 21.71 -17.54
CA LEU A 138 -1.44 21.14 -16.38
C LEU A 138 0.01 21.66 -16.34
N PRO A 139 0.54 21.99 -15.13
CA PRO A 139 1.90 22.50 -14.97
C PRO A 139 2.97 21.40 -15.00
N VAL A 140 2.53 20.15 -14.96
CA VAL A 140 3.38 18.92 -14.93
C VAL A 140 2.75 17.87 -15.84
N SER A 141 3.52 16.85 -16.23
CA SER A 141 2.99 15.63 -16.83
C SER A 141 2.49 14.71 -15.70
N LEU A 142 1.28 14.20 -15.83
CA LEU A 142 0.68 13.25 -14.90
C LEU A 142 0.52 11.90 -15.59
N ARG A 143 1.01 10.84 -14.94
CA ARG A 143 0.89 9.46 -15.36
C ARG A 143 0.03 8.69 -14.38
N PHE A 144 -1.10 8.22 -14.84
CA PHE A 144 -2.01 7.41 -14.04
C PHE A 144 -1.73 5.94 -14.28
N PHE A 145 -1.61 5.19 -13.18
CA PHE A 145 -1.59 3.73 -13.18
C PHE A 145 -2.77 3.25 -12.36
N VAL A 146 -3.70 2.57 -13.01
CA VAL A 146 -4.89 2.04 -12.34
C VAL A 146 -4.86 0.52 -12.42
N ASP A 147 -4.62 -0.09 -11.28
CA ASP A 147 -4.46 -1.53 -11.12
C ASP A 147 -5.80 -2.23 -10.93
N GLY A 148 -5.86 -3.50 -11.30
CA GLY A 148 -7.04 -4.36 -11.12
C GLY A 148 -6.81 -5.52 -10.15
N GLU A 149 -5.68 -5.55 -9.45
CA GLU A 149 -5.26 -6.69 -8.63
C GLU A 149 -4.79 -6.28 -7.22
N ALA A 150 -5.07 -5.05 -6.78
CA ALA A 150 -4.60 -4.58 -5.47
C ALA A 150 -5.07 -5.49 -4.32
N GLY A 151 -6.30 -5.97 -4.38
CA GLY A 151 -6.85 -6.95 -3.44
C GLY A 151 -6.22 -8.35 -3.52
N LEU A 152 -5.38 -8.61 -4.52
CA LEU A 152 -4.61 -9.86 -4.70
C LEU A 152 -3.10 -9.65 -4.46
N GLY A 153 -2.67 -8.44 -4.04
CA GLY A 153 -1.27 -8.08 -3.87
C GLY A 153 -0.58 -7.63 -5.16
N SER A 154 -1.33 -7.33 -6.22
CA SER A 154 -0.85 -6.77 -7.50
C SER A 154 0.28 -7.55 -8.17
N PRO A 155 0.17 -8.87 -8.35
CA PRO A 155 1.27 -9.68 -8.89
C PRO A 155 1.68 -9.25 -10.31
N SER A 156 0.72 -8.81 -11.12
CA SER A 156 0.98 -8.33 -12.49
C SER A 156 1.70 -6.98 -12.51
N LEU A 157 1.53 -6.14 -11.51
CA LEU A 157 2.10 -4.80 -11.47
C LEU A 157 3.62 -4.82 -11.34
N TYR A 158 4.18 -5.73 -10.53
CA TYR A 158 5.64 -5.88 -10.39
C TYR A 158 6.30 -6.31 -11.68
N ARG A 159 5.68 -7.27 -12.37
CA ARG A 159 6.16 -7.73 -13.68
C ARG A 159 6.03 -6.63 -14.73
N PHE A 160 4.90 -5.93 -14.76
CA PHE A 160 4.70 -4.77 -15.63
C PHE A 160 5.76 -3.70 -15.39
N ALA A 161 6.06 -3.37 -14.13
CA ALA A 161 7.06 -2.38 -13.77
C ALA A 161 8.49 -2.77 -14.25
N ALA A 162 8.83 -4.05 -14.13
CA ALA A 162 10.12 -4.56 -14.62
C ALA A 162 10.22 -4.54 -16.15
N GLU A 163 9.11 -4.78 -16.86
CA GLU A 163 9.06 -4.81 -18.33
C GLU A 163 8.92 -3.40 -18.95
N ASN A 164 8.47 -2.37 -18.18
CA ASN A 164 8.17 -1.02 -18.68
C ASN A 164 8.72 0.08 -17.75
N PRO A 165 10.01 0.08 -17.39
CA PRO A 165 10.54 1.03 -16.39
C PRO A 165 10.42 2.49 -16.85
N GLU A 166 10.42 2.77 -18.16
CA GLU A 166 10.30 4.12 -18.72
C GLU A 166 8.92 4.76 -18.45
N LEU A 167 7.88 3.95 -18.34
CA LEU A 167 6.53 4.45 -18.02
C LEU A 167 6.43 4.87 -16.56
N LEU A 168 7.21 4.26 -15.67
CA LEU A 168 7.22 4.53 -14.24
C LEU A 168 8.21 5.62 -13.84
N ALA A 169 9.17 5.98 -14.72
CA ALA A 169 10.17 7.00 -14.45
C ALA A 169 9.52 8.36 -14.17
N ALA A 170 9.54 8.83 -12.92
CA ALA A 170 8.90 10.07 -12.48
C ALA A 170 9.66 10.71 -11.30
N GLN A 171 9.40 11.99 -11.04
CA GLN A 171 9.98 12.72 -9.92
C GLN A 171 9.23 12.49 -8.59
N GLY A 172 8.12 11.78 -8.60
CA GLY A 172 7.37 11.40 -7.42
C GLY A 172 6.14 10.60 -7.77
N CYS A 173 5.66 9.85 -6.78
CA CYS A 173 4.45 9.05 -6.84
C CYS A 173 3.47 9.52 -5.77
N ILE A 174 2.21 9.71 -6.17
CA ILE A 174 1.10 9.97 -5.27
C ILE A 174 0.30 8.66 -5.16
N TRP A 175 0.34 8.09 -3.95
CA TRP A 175 -0.34 6.85 -3.62
C TRP A 175 -1.79 7.11 -3.18
N ASP A 176 -2.67 6.13 -3.30
CA ASP A 176 -4.13 6.28 -3.09
C ASP A 176 -4.63 5.95 -1.67
N GLU A 177 -3.74 5.69 -0.75
CA GLU A 177 -4.09 5.46 0.65
C GLU A 177 -3.95 6.73 1.48
N GLY A 178 -4.91 6.98 2.38
CA GLY A 178 -4.90 8.09 3.30
C GLY A 178 -6.28 8.34 3.89
N TYR A 179 -6.32 8.99 5.04
CA TYR A 179 -7.56 9.22 5.79
C TYR A 179 -7.46 10.45 6.68
N LYS A 180 -8.60 10.93 7.16
CA LYS A 180 -8.67 11.86 8.30
C LYS A 180 -8.77 11.07 9.59
N ASP A 181 -7.93 11.42 10.57
CA ASP A 181 -7.96 10.81 11.90
C ASP A 181 -9.23 11.21 12.69
N THR A 182 -9.37 10.71 13.91
CA THR A 182 -10.50 11.04 14.78
C THR A 182 -10.56 12.51 15.22
N LYS A 183 -9.49 13.27 14.98
CA LYS A 183 -9.41 14.72 15.21
C LYS A 183 -9.60 15.52 13.90
N GLU A 184 -10.10 14.87 12.84
CA GLU A 184 -10.31 15.44 11.49
C GLU A 184 -9.01 15.96 10.83
N ARG A 185 -7.84 15.52 11.28
CA ARG A 185 -6.57 15.89 10.66
C ARG A 185 -6.26 14.95 9.49
N PRO A 186 -5.89 15.45 8.31
CA PRO A 186 -5.46 14.58 7.22
C PRO A 186 -4.16 13.87 7.60
N VAL A 187 -4.11 12.56 7.37
CA VAL A 187 -2.92 11.72 7.54
C VAL A 187 -2.26 11.54 6.18
N ILE A 188 -0.96 11.83 6.14
CA ILE A 188 -0.10 11.68 4.96
C ILE A 188 1.00 10.70 5.29
N SER A 189 1.12 9.60 4.54
CA SER A 189 2.19 8.63 4.71
C SER A 189 3.27 8.83 3.65
N LEU A 190 4.54 8.81 4.08
CA LEU A 190 5.71 9.00 3.22
C LEU A 190 6.40 7.68 2.84
N GLY A 191 5.74 6.57 3.13
CA GLY A 191 6.22 5.22 2.83
C GLY A 191 5.26 4.17 3.35
N PHE A 192 5.57 2.92 3.04
CA PHE A 192 4.79 1.73 3.41
C PHE A 192 5.75 0.59 3.76
N LYS A 193 5.40 -0.21 4.76
CA LYS A 193 6.19 -1.41 5.08
C LYS A 193 6.24 -2.35 3.88
N GLY A 194 7.36 -3.05 3.71
CA GLY A 194 7.39 -4.20 2.83
C GLY A 194 6.62 -5.38 3.41
N ILE A 195 6.45 -6.42 2.62
CA ILE A 195 5.84 -7.67 3.05
C ILE A 195 6.57 -8.86 2.44
N GLN A 196 6.72 -9.93 3.23
CA GLN A 196 7.07 -11.26 2.77
C GLN A 196 6.02 -12.23 3.30
N PHE A 197 5.27 -12.87 2.40
CA PHE A 197 4.21 -13.80 2.74
C PHE A 197 4.63 -15.22 2.37
N LEU A 198 4.74 -16.10 3.37
CA LEU A 198 5.31 -17.43 3.23
C LEU A 198 4.32 -18.49 3.71
N GLU A 199 4.43 -19.70 3.13
CA GLU A 199 3.82 -20.91 3.66
C GLU A 199 4.92 -21.88 4.08
N LEU A 200 4.86 -22.32 5.32
CA LEU A 200 5.70 -23.39 5.88
C LEU A 200 4.91 -24.68 5.88
N ARG A 201 5.51 -25.75 5.39
CA ARG A 201 4.86 -27.06 5.30
C ARG A 201 5.74 -28.17 5.88
N ALA A 202 5.15 -28.98 6.74
CA ALA A 202 5.74 -30.21 7.27
C ALA A 202 5.02 -31.42 6.70
N HIS A 203 5.78 -32.44 6.33
CA HIS A 203 5.28 -33.72 5.81
C HIS A 203 5.50 -34.82 6.82
N GLY A 204 4.55 -35.74 6.93
CA GLY A 204 4.59 -36.94 7.76
C GLY A 204 4.44 -38.21 6.92
N ALA A 205 3.60 -39.11 7.35
CA ALA A 205 3.26 -40.33 6.63
C ALA A 205 2.56 -40.02 5.30
N ARG A 206 2.58 -40.93 4.35
CA ARG A 206 1.98 -40.77 3.01
C ARG A 206 0.49 -40.40 3.05
N THR A 207 -0.23 -40.87 4.06
CA THR A 207 -1.64 -40.60 4.30
C THR A 207 -1.89 -40.41 5.78
N ASP A 208 -3.02 -39.84 6.14
CA ASP A 208 -3.47 -39.76 7.52
C ASP A 208 -3.55 -41.18 8.13
N LEU A 209 -3.05 -41.33 9.33
CA LEU A 209 -3.06 -42.56 10.04
C LEU A 209 -3.94 -42.48 11.30
N HIS A 210 -4.35 -43.63 11.81
CA HIS A 210 -4.98 -43.70 13.12
C HIS A 210 -3.96 -43.24 14.20
N SER A 211 -4.36 -42.39 15.13
CA SER A 211 -3.48 -41.82 16.17
C SER A 211 -2.79 -42.86 17.08
N LYS A 212 -3.23 -44.11 17.09
CA LYS A 212 -2.56 -45.22 17.78
C LYS A 212 -1.09 -45.39 17.37
N TRP A 213 -0.71 -44.89 16.17
CA TRP A 213 0.64 -44.92 15.66
C TRP A 213 1.53 -43.78 16.18
N GLY A 214 0.93 -42.82 16.93
CA GLY A 214 1.62 -41.62 17.39
C GLY A 214 2.84 -41.85 18.28
N ALA A 215 2.98 -43.05 18.86
CA ALA A 215 4.17 -43.41 19.65
C ALA A 215 5.40 -43.72 18.79
N ILE A 216 5.23 -44.06 17.50
CA ILE A 216 6.30 -44.56 16.64
C ILE A 216 6.37 -43.86 15.27
N VAL A 217 5.34 -43.08 14.90
CA VAL A 217 5.31 -42.31 13.65
C VAL A 217 5.41 -40.82 13.96
N PRO A 218 6.36 -40.08 13.34
CA PRO A 218 6.49 -38.65 13.53
C PRO A 218 5.21 -37.89 13.14
N ASN A 219 4.82 -36.91 13.95
CA ASN A 219 3.65 -36.08 13.71
C ASN A 219 4.09 -34.74 13.09
N PRO A 220 3.72 -34.43 11.84
CA PRO A 220 4.09 -33.19 11.18
C PRO A 220 3.49 -31.96 11.86
N ALA A 221 2.35 -32.06 12.55
CA ALA A 221 1.79 -30.97 13.32
C ALA A 221 2.71 -30.52 14.46
N TRP A 222 3.23 -31.49 15.25
CA TRP A 222 4.23 -31.17 16.27
C TRP A 222 5.52 -30.62 15.67
N ARG A 223 5.96 -31.19 14.55
CA ARG A 223 7.15 -30.73 13.83
C ARG A 223 7.04 -29.26 13.43
N LEU A 224 5.89 -28.88 12.84
CA LEU A 224 5.59 -27.49 12.44
C LEU A 224 5.50 -26.56 13.66
N VAL A 225 4.77 -26.96 14.72
CA VAL A 225 4.64 -26.15 15.94
C VAL A 225 6.00 -25.89 16.59
N GLN A 226 6.86 -26.89 16.67
CA GLN A 226 8.23 -26.75 17.21
C GLN A 226 9.06 -25.78 16.33
N ALA A 227 8.98 -25.86 15.02
CA ALA A 227 9.66 -24.93 14.11
C ALA A 227 9.15 -23.50 14.33
N LEU A 228 7.83 -23.29 14.34
CA LEU A 228 7.21 -21.98 14.58
C LEU A 228 7.60 -21.38 15.93
N ALA A 229 7.71 -22.20 16.98
CA ALA A 229 8.10 -21.75 18.31
C ALA A 229 9.55 -21.22 18.39
N THR A 230 10.39 -21.48 17.37
CA THR A 230 11.74 -20.91 17.29
C THR A 230 11.78 -19.52 16.64
N ILE A 231 10.73 -19.15 15.90
CA ILE A 231 10.70 -17.92 15.10
C ILE A 231 10.39 -16.70 15.97
N THR A 232 9.55 -16.86 16.99
CA THR A 232 9.18 -15.78 17.91
C THR A 232 9.26 -16.22 19.36
N SER A 233 9.69 -15.32 20.24
CA SER A 233 9.68 -15.54 21.67
C SER A 233 8.25 -15.44 22.25
N PRO A 234 8.00 -15.95 23.47
CA PRO A 234 6.72 -15.75 24.18
C PRO A 234 6.35 -14.26 24.40
N LYS A 235 7.32 -13.36 24.28
CA LYS A 235 7.11 -11.90 24.35
C LYS A 235 6.79 -11.27 22.98
N GLY A 236 6.63 -12.06 21.91
CA GLY A 236 6.34 -11.57 20.57
C GLY A 236 7.53 -10.87 19.87
N VAL A 237 8.76 -11.21 20.27
CA VAL A 237 9.98 -10.72 19.60
C VAL A 237 10.42 -11.75 18.58
N ILE A 238 10.74 -11.33 17.36
CA ILE A 238 11.30 -12.20 16.32
C ILE A 238 12.69 -12.68 16.76
N THR A 239 12.88 -14.00 16.81
CA THR A 239 14.08 -14.68 17.29
C THR A 239 14.87 -15.37 16.18
N ILE A 240 14.56 -15.07 14.92
CA ILE A 240 15.33 -15.53 13.77
C ILE A 240 16.77 -14.98 13.89
N ASP A 241 17.76 -15.86 13.79
CA ASP A 241 19.17 -15.48 13.93
C ASP A 241 19.57 -14.43 12.90
N GLY A 242 20.23 -13.37 13.35
CA GLY A 242 20.67 -12.25 12.50
C GLY A 242 19.55 -11.26 12.13
N PHE A 243 18.27 -11.57 12.33
CA PHE A 243 17.16 -10.72 11.88
C PHE A 243 17.22 -9.31 12.47
N SER A 244 17.38 -9.18 13.78
CA SER A 244 17.39 -7.87 14.45
C SER A 244 18.58 -7.00 14.08
N SER A 245 19.73 -7.59 13.73
CA SER A 245 20.92 -6.86 13.32
C SER A 245 20.83 -6.28 11.90
N CYS A 246 19.88 -6.74 11.11
CA CYS A 246 19.60 -6.24 9.76
C CYS A 246 18.62 -5.06 9.74
N ILE A 247 18.09 -4.62 10.89
CA ILE A 247 17.13 -3.52 10.96
C ILE A 247 17.89 -2.18 11.03
N ALA A 248 17.61 -1.28 10.10
CA ALA A 248 18.19 0.06 10.13
C ALA A 248 17.78 0.86 11.38
N PRO A 249 18.68 1.67 11.93
CA PRO A 249 18.31 2.63 12.97
C PRO A 249 17.33 3.67 12.40
N ILE A 250 16.39 4.13 13.24
CA ILE A 250 15.43 5.16 12.86
C ILE A 250 16.18 6.50 12.73
N SER A 251 15.96 7.22 11.64
CA SER A 251 16.59 8.51 11.39
C SER A 251 16.14 9.59 12.38
N ALA A 252 16.90 10.67 12.49
CA ALA A 252 16.53 11.82 13.30
C ALA A 252 15.24 12.49 12.77
N GLU A 253 15.07 12.59 11.44
CA GLU A 253 13.87 13.10 10.78
C GLU A 253 12.63 12.26 11.17
N ASP A 254 12.74 10.94 11.09
CA ASP A 254 11.65 10.03 11.45
C ASP A 254 11.33 10.09 12.96
N THR A 255 12.37 10.17 13.80
CA THR A 255 12.19 10.30 15.24
C THR A 255 11.43 11.57 15.61
N GLU A 256 11.70 12.68 14.91
CA GLU A 256 10.96 13.92 15.10
C GLU A 256 9.50 13.80 14.65
N ALA A 257 9.26 13.20 13.48
CA ALA A 257 7.93 12.98 12.96
C ALA A 257 7.06 12.09 13.88
N LEU A 258 7.66 11.06 14.52
CA LEU A 258 6.96 10.20 15.48
C LEU A 258 6.40 10.95 16.69
N LYS A 259 6.99 12.07 17.11
CA LYS A 259 6.53 12.85 18.27
C LYS A 259 5.14 13.46 18.08
N ALA A 260 4.74 13.73 16.82
CA ALA A 260 3.45 14.30 16.50
C ALA A 260 2.32 13.25 16.42
N ILE A 261 2.68 11.96 16.44
CA ILE A 261 1.75 10.84 16.28
C ILE A 261 1.29 10.37 17.64
N GLU A 262 -0.01 10.41 17.86
CA GLU A 262 -0.68 9.91 19.07
C GLU A 262 -1.69 8.83 18.68
N LEU A 263 -1.64 7.69 19.33
CA LEU A 263 -2.64 6.65 19.20
C LEU A 263 -3.67 6.79 20.35
N ASP A 264 -4.95 6.72 20.01
CA ASP A 264 -5.98 6.55 21.04
C ASP A 264 -5.95 5.12 21.61
N GLU A 265 -4.99 4.87 22.49
CA GLU A 265 -4.77 3.54 23.05
C GLU A 265 -6.00 2.98 23.75
N ALA A 266 -6.76 3.85 24.44
CA ALA A 266 -7.95 3.43 25.16
C ALA A 266 -9.10 3.09 24.20
N GLY A 267 -9.31 3.92 23.17
CA GLY A 267 -10.29 3.69 22.13
C GLY A 267 -10.01 2.40 21.36
N LEU A 268 -8.79 2.26 20.85
CA LEU A 268 -8.35 1.06 20.10
C LEU A 268 -8.44 -0.23 20.93
N LYS A 269 -8.09 -0.20 22.23
CA LYS A 269 -8.26 -1.38 23.10
C LYS A 269 -9.73 -1.78 23.26
N ARG A 270 -10.63 -0.79 23.38
CA ARG A 270 -12.06 -1.07 23.44
C ARG A 270 -12.58 -1.64 22.13
N GLU A 271 -12.18 -1.05 21.00
CA GLU A 271 -12.57 -1.48 19.66
C GLU A 271 -12.10 -2.92 19.37
N PHE A 272 -10.81 -3.20 19.62
CA PHE A 272 -10.22 -4.53 19.40
C PHE A 272 -10.56 -5.55 20.48
N ARG A 273 -11.19 -5.11 21.58
CA ARG A 273 -11.52 -5.94 22.77
C ARG A 273 -10.30 -6.65 23.36
N ILE A 274 -9.18 -5.93 23.48
CA ILE A 274 -7.93 -6.44 24.06
C ILE A 274 -7.61 -5.77 25.40
N GLY A 275 -7.00 -6.52 26.32
CA GLY A 275 -6.61 -6.00 27.65
C GLY A 275 -5.27 -5.25 27.64
N SER A 276 -4.34 -5.67 26.77
CA SER A 276 -2.97 -5.12 26.73
C SER A 276 -2.38 -5.18 25.33
N TRP A 277 -1.45 -4.28 25.05
CA TRP A 277 -0.59 -4.34 23.87
C TRP A 277 0.51 -5.39 24.06
N VAL A 278 1.04 -5.89 22.93
CA VAL A 278 2.22 -6.76 22.93
C VAL A 278 3.34 -6.09 23.72
N ARG A 279 4.05 -6.84 24.55
CA ARG A 279 5.14 -6.38 25.44
C ARG A 279 4.73 -5.23 26.38
N SER A 280 3.43 -5.03 26.61
CA SER A 280 2.87 -3.93 27.44
C SER A 280 3.37 -2.54 27.03
N LEU A 281 3.66 -2.34 25.73
CA LEU A 281 4.09 -1.06 25.19
C LEU A 281 3.03 0.02 25.40
N LYS A 282 3.46 1.29 25.55
CA LYS A 282 2.59 2.46 25.77
C LYS A 282 3.23 3.71 25.15
N GLY A 283 2.38 4.68 24.82
CA GLY A 283 2.80 6.01 24.38
C GLY A 283 3.77 5.99 23.19
N PRO A 284 4.84 6.80 23.21
CA PRO A 284 5.79 6.90 22.11
C PRO A 284 6.45 5.56 21.71
N ALA A 285 6.65 4.65 22.68
CA ALA A 285 7.23 3.34 22.40
C ALA A 285 6.26 2.46 21.61
N LEU A 286 4.93 2.54 21.88
CA LEU A 286 3.91 1.86 21.11
C LEU A 286 3.83 2.42 19.67
N VAL A 287 3.81 3.74 19.52
CA VAL A 287 3.82 4.41 18.21
C VAL A 287 5.04 4.00 17.40
N LYS A 288 6.23 4.05 18.01
CA LYS A 288 7.48 3.64 17.36
C LYS A 288 7.41 2.19 16.87
N GLU A 289 6.94 1.28 17.71
CA GLU A 289 6.84 -0.14 17.38
C GLU A 289 5.80 -0.37 16.26
N HIS A 290 4.66 0.28 16.32
CA HIS A 290 3.62 0.19 15.30
C HIS A 290 4.15 0.59 13.92
N ILE A 291 4.89 1.68 13.83
CA ILE A 291 5.38 2.23 12.56
C ILE A 291 6.68 1.55 12.10
N PHE A 292 7.67 1.37 12.98
CA PHE A 292 9.01 0.86 12.64
C PHE A 292 9.34 -0.53 13.20
N GLY A 293 8.41 -1.17 13.92
CA GLY A 293 8.59 -2.56 14.33
C GLY A 293 8.31 -3.53 13.18
N PRO A 294 9.24 -4.45 12.86
CA PRO A 294 8.90 -5.56 11.97
C PRO A 294 7.95 -6.53 12.67
N THR A 295 7.17 -7.27 11.89
CA THR A 295 6.26 -8.28 12.44
C THR A 295 6.50 -9.64 11.78
N CYS A 296 6.18 -10.70 12.52
CA CYS A 296 5.98 -12.05 12.01
C CYS A 296 4.65 -12.55 12.57
N THR A 297 3.65 -12.63 11.72
CA THR A 297 2.27 -12.96 12.10
C THR A 297 1.90 -14.31 11.50
N ILE A 298 1.39 -15.22 12.35
CA ILE A 298 0.76 -16.44 11.84
C ILE A 298 -0.64 -16.10 11.37
N CYS A 299 -0.85 -16.11 10.06
CA CYS A 299 -2.14 -15.79 9.42
C CYS A 299 -3.06 -17.01 9.30
N GLY A 300 -2.52 -18.22 9.43
CA GLY A 300 -3.29 -19.44 9.38
C GLY A 300 -2.45 -20.66 9.71
N ILE A 301 -3.08 -21.64 10.34
CA ILE A 301 -2.51 -22.98 10.58
C ILE A 301 -3.56 -24.00 10.18
N GLN A 302 -3.15 -25.03 9.45
CA GLN A 302 -4.02 -26.12 9.04
C GLN A 302 -3.33 -27.45 9.20
N THR A 303 -3.97 -28.35 9.96
CA THR A 303 -3.52 -29.74 10.13
C THR A 303 -4.61 -30.59 10.79
N GLY A 304 -4.64 -31.89 10.50
CA GLY A 304 -5.55 -32.84 11.13
C GLY A 304 -7.01 -32.60 10.81
N HIS A 305 -7.88 -33.03 11.72
CA HIS A 305 -9.35 -32.93 11.59
C HIS A 305 -9.89 -31.81 12.47
N THR A 306 -10.55 -30.83 11.86
CA THR A 306 -11.11 -29.66 12.54
C THR A 306 -12.64 -29.53 12.38
N GLU A 307 -13.28 -30.52 11.72
CA GLU A 307 -14.73 -30.58 11.56
C GLU A 307 -15.41 -31.12 12.82
N ALA A 308 -16.74 -31.03 12.86
CA ALA A 308 -17.50 -31.55 13.98
C ALA A 308 -17.33 -33.07 14.12
N GLY A 309 -17.25 -33.57 15.37
CA GLY A 309 -17.07 -34.97 15.70
C GLY A 309 -15.67 -35.29 16.18
N VAL A 310 -15.46 -36.57 16.59
CA VAL A 310 -14.17 -37.05 17.10
C VAL A 310 -13.51 -37.93 16.04
N LYS A 311 -12.32 -37.52 15.56
CA LYS A 311 -11.49 -38.30 14.67
C LYS A 311 -10.08 -38.37 15.26
N THR A 312 -9.70 -39.57 15.75
CA THR A 312 -8.38 -39.83 16.30
C THR A 312 -7.37 -40.05 15.18
N VAL A 313 -6.82 -38.96 14.64
CA VAL A 313 -5.97 -38.94 13.45
C VAL A 313 -4.56 -38.45 13.78
N LEU A 314 -3.56 -39.07 13.18
CA LEU A 314 -2.22 -38.53 13.00
C LEU A 314 -2.14 -38.00 11.57
N PRO A 315 -2.07 -36.69 11.38
CA PRO A 315 -2.13 -36.08 10.05
C PRO A 315 -0.92 -36.44 9.19
N SER A 316 -1.10 -36.46 7.90
CA SER A 316 -0.03 -36.64 6.90
C SER A 316 0.71 -35.33 6.59
N THR A 317 0.09 -34.17 6.83
CA THR A 317 0.69 -32.87 6.57
C THR A 317 0.26 -31.83 7.61
N ALA A 318 1.09 -30.81 7.79
CA ALA A 318 0.74 -29.60 8.53
C ALA A 318 1.29 -28.38 7.77
N MET A 319 0.55 -27.29 7.74
CA MET A 319 1.01 -26.05 7.12
C MET A 319 0.67 -24.82 7.96
N ALA A 320 1.53 -23.79 7.87
CA ALA A 320 1.28 -22.47 8.44
C ALA A 320 1.61 -21.39 7.42
N ARG A 321 0.82 -20.31 7.43
CA ARG A 321 1.08 -19.11 6.64
C ARG A 321 1.57 -18.00 7.54
N LEU A 322 2.68 -17.39 7.14
CA LEU A 322 3.35 -16.33 7.88
C LEU A 322 3.40 -15.05 7.05
N ASP A 323 3.06 -13.93 7.68
CA ASP A 323 3.20 -12.57 7.16
C ASP A 323 4.35 -11.89 7.93
N PHE A 324 5.39 -11.47 7.20
CA PHE A 324 6.45 -10.61 7.73
C PHE A 324 6.26 -9.20 7.19
N ARG A 325 6.04 -8.22 8.09
CA ARG A 325 6.09 -6.80 7.72
C ARG A 325 7.51 -6.31 7.83
N LEU A 326 8.01 -5.72 6.73
CA LEU A 326 9.40 -5.35 6.57
C LEU A 326 9.59 -3.86 6.82
N VAL A 327 10.68 -3.52 7.52
CA VAL A 327 11.09 -2.16 7.84
C VAL A 327 12.43 -1.87 7.15
N PRO A 328 12.98 -0.63 7.18
CA PRO A 328 14.21 -0.31 6.47
C PRO A 328 15.34 -1.31 6.67
N ASP A 329 16.05 -1.60 5.58
CA ASP A 329 17.12 -2.59 5.37
C ASP A 329 16.67 -4.07 5.36
N LEU A 330 15.42 -4.37 5.71
CA LEU A 330 14.86 -5.72 5.48
C LEU A 330 14.28 -5.82 4.06
N THR A 331 14.78 -6.79 3.31
CA THR A 331 14.22 -7.14 1.99
C THR A 331 13.49 -8.50 2.07
N PRO A 332 12.53 -8.76 1.18
CA PRO A 332 11.86 -10.07 1.12
C PRO A 332 12.85 -11.24 1.02
N GLY A 333 13.83 -11.15 0.10
CA GLY A 333 14.85 -12.19 -0.08
C GLY A 333 15.68 -12.43 1.17
N LEU A 334 16.13 -11.35 1.84
CA LEU A 334 16.91 -11.45 3.07
C LEU A 334 16.12 -12.17 4.18
N VAL A 335 14.84 -11.89 4.34
CA VAL A 335 14.00 -12.56 5.34
C VAL A 335 13.85 -14.04 5.03
N LEU A 336 13.68 -14.42 3.77
CA LEU A 336 13.62 -15.82 3.35
C LEU A 336 14.93 -16.56 3.64
N GLU A 337 16.08 -15.93 3.32
CA GLU A 337 17.41 -16.49 3.60
C GLU A 337 17.65 -16.70 5.11
N LEU A 338 17.36 -15.68 5.91
CA LEU A 338 17.53 -15.75 7.36
C LEU A 338 16.62 -16.80 7.99
N LEU A 339 15.35 -16.88 7.56
CA LEU A 339 14.42 -17.88 8.05
C LEU A 339 14.89 -19.31 7.67
N ARG A 340 15.34 -19.51 6.44
CA ARG A 340 15.85 -20.83 6.02
C ARG A 340 17.06 -21.24 6.84
N ALA A 341 18.06 -20.36 6.97
CA ALA A 341 19.26 -20.62 7.76
C ALA A 341 18.93 -20.92 9.24
N HIS A 342 18.02 -20.13 9.83
CA HIS A 342 17.56 -20.33 11.21
C HIS A 342 16.91 -21.71 11.44
N LEU A 343 16.03 -22.12 10.54
CA LEU A 343 15.38 -23.42 10.61
C LEU A 343 16.37 -24.58 10.39
N ASP A 344 17.32 -24.41 9.46
CA ASP A 344 18.32 -25.42 9.15
C ASP A 344 19.25 -25.71 10.33
N VAL A 345 19.76 -24.66 10.98
CA VAL A 345 20.63 -24.80 12.17
C VAL A 345 19.90 -25.49 13.33
N ARG A 346 18.59 -25.29 13.44
CA ARG A 346 17.75 -25.91 14.49
C ARG A 346 17.22 -27.29 14.11
N GLY A 347 17.70 -27.84 12.99
CA GLY A 347 17.37 -29.21 12.57
C GLY A 347 16.00 -29.29 11.86
N PHE A 348 15.43 -28.19 11.36
CA PHE A 348 14.17 -28.15 10.63
C PHE A 348 14.36 -28.02 9.11
N LYS A 349 15.37 -28.68 8.56
CA LYS A 349 15.68 -28.70 7.11
C LYS A 349 14.55 -29.28 6.26
N ASP A 350 13.75 -30.13 6.84
CA ASP A 350 12.61 -30.85 6.26
C ASP A 350 11.35 -29.97 6.14
N ILE A 351 11.32 -28.80 6.78
CA ILE A 351 10.22 -27.84 6.60
C ILE A 351 10.37 -27.16 5.25
N GLU A 352 9.40 -27.35 4.37
CA GLU A 352 9.32 -26.61 3.12
C GLU A 352 8.92 -25.17 3.38
N ILE A 353 9.52 -24.24 2.64
CA ILE A 353 9.16 -22.83 2.64
C ILE A 353 8.74 -22.45 1.21
N ASN A 354 7.48 -22.06 1.05
CA ASN A 354 6.92 -21.60 -0.21
C ASN A 354 6.63 -20.11 -0.13
N GLU A 355 7.15 -19.32 -1.08
CA GLU A 355 6.80 -17.93 -1.20
C GLU A 355 5.42 -17.78 -1.84
N LEU A 356 4.51 -17.08 -1.16
CA LEU A 356 3.15 -16.82 -1.64
C LEU A 356 3.01 -15.42 -2.26
N GLY A 357 3.89 -14.49 -1.86
CA GLY A 357 3.93 -13.13 -2.38
C GLY A 357 4.87 -12.26 -1.59
N SER A 358 5.37 -11.22 -2.23
CA SER A 358 6.28 -10.27 -1.60
C SER A 358 6.16 -8.88 -2.20
N ALA A 359 6.45 -7.87 -1.40
CA ALA A 359 6.58 -6.48 -1.83
C ALA A 359 7.72 -5.81 -1.07
N PRO A 360 8.66 -5.15 -1.74
CA PRO A 360 9.69 -4.37 -1.06
C PRO A 360 9.07 -3.16 -0.36
N LEU A 361 9.75 -2.69 0.69
CA LEU A 361 9.42 -1.47 1.37
C LEU A 361 9.63 -0.27 0.43
N ALA A 362 8.78 0.76 0.57
CA ALA A 362 9.02 2.07 -0.03
C ALA A 362 8.98 3.15 1.06
N LYS A 363 9.96 4.05 1.07
CA LYS A 363 10.05 5.14 2.03
C LYS A 363 10.71 6.37 1.40
N SER A 364 10.16 7.54 1.70
CA SER A 364 10.62 8.84 1.20
C SER A 364 10.97 9.77 2.35
N SER A 365 11.85 10.73 2.08
CA SER A 365 12.07 11.88 2.98
C SER A 365 10.93 12.88 2.86
N GLY A 366 10.54 13.50 3.96
CA GLY A 366 9.62 14.66 3.99
C GLY A 366 10.15 15.88 3.21
N GLY A 367 11.46 15.92 2.98
CA GLY A 367 12.12 16.90 2.12
C GLY A 367 11.93 16.67 0.61
N SER A 368 11.32 15.57 0.15
CA SER A 368 11.06 15.30 -1.27
C SER A 368 10.07 16.31 -1.87
N SER A 369 10.13 16.52 -3.19
CA SER A 369 9.24 17.48 -3.87
C SER A 369 7.77 17.09 -3.75
N VAL A 370 7.46 15.80 -3.83
CA VAL A 370 6.10 15.30 -3.71
C VAL A 370 5.59 15.43 -2.27
N ALA A 371 6.39 15.08 -1.26
CA ALA A 371 6.00 15.25 0.14
C ALA A 371 5.71 16.71 0.48
N ARG A 372 6.61 17.64 0.10
CA ARG A 372 6.39 19.07 0.33
C ARG A 372 5.13 19.59 -0.36
N ALA A 373 4.87 19.16 -1.60
CA ALA A 373 3.68 19.59 -2.34
C ALA A 373 2.40 19.11 -1.65
N VAL A 374 2.36 17.85 -1.23
CA VAL A 374 1.21 17.24 -0.55
C VAL A 374 0.99 17.87 0.82
N ILE A 375 2.03 17.99 1.66
CA ILE A 375 1.95 18.60 3.00
C ILE A 375 1.51 20.07 2.91
N SER A 376 2.10 20.84 2.00
CA SER A 376 1.73 22.25 1.82
C SER A 376 0.30 22.43 1.30
N ALA A 377 -0.17 21.57 0.39
CA ALA A 377 -1.55 21.60 -0.08
C ALA A 377 -2.54 21.22 1.02
N ALA A 378 -2.20 20.22 1.84
CA ALA A 378 -3.01 19.83 2.99
C ALA A 378 -3.14 20.97 4.01
N THR A 379 -2.03 21.60 4.36
CA THR A 379 -2.03 22.75 5.27
C THR A 379 -2.96 23.89 4.77
N GLU A 380 -2.96 24.14 3.46
CA GLU A 380 -3.79 25.17 2.85
C GLU A 380 -5.29 24.84 2.88
N ILE A 381 -5.65 23.59 2.57
CA ILE A 381 -7.06 23.16 2.49
C ILE A 381 -7.68 22.95 3.86
N TYR A 382 -6.95 22.27 4.76
CA TYR A 382 -7.48 21.85 6.05
C TYR A 382 -7.20 22.86 7.18
N GLY A 383 -6.59 24.01 6.87
CA GLY A 383 -6.37 25.11 7.82
C GLY A 383 -5.33 24.83 8.89
N GLY A 384 -4.57 23.75 8.78
CA GLY A 384 -3.53 23.36 9.73
C GLY A 384 -2.60 22.27 9.18
N PRO A 385 -1.47 22.00 9.85
CA PRO A 385 -0.53 20.99 9.40
C PRO A 385 -1.16 19.59 9.44
N PRO A 386 -0.96 18.78 8.39
CA PRO A 386 -1.39 17.37 8.40
C PRO A 386 -0.56 16.57 9.41
N LEU A 387 -1.08 15.40 9.79
CA LEU A 387 -0.32 14.41 10.51
C LEU A 387 0.53 13.61 9.51
N VAL A 388 1.85 13.67 9.64
CA VAL A 388 2.77 13.01 8.71
C VAL A 388 3.31 11.73 9.34
N TYR A 389 2.98 10.60 8.73
CA TYR A 389 3.57 9.30 9.04
C TYR A 389 4.83 9.08 8.19
N PRO A 390 6.00 8.89 8.81
CA PRO A 390 7.23 8.57 8.07
C PRO A 390 7.06 7.30 7.23
N MET A 391 6.25 6.38 7.72
CA MET A 391 5.92 5.12 7.05
C MET A 391 4.58 4.60 7.60
N ASP A 392 3.69 4.19 6.71
CA ASP A 392 2.47 3.49 7.07
C ASP A 392 2.79 2.06 7.53
N PRO A 393 2.14 1.55 8.57
CA PRO A 393 2.33 0.17 9.01
C PRO A 393 1.73 -0.88 8.05
N SER A 394 0.90 -0.46 7.11
CA SER A 394 0.37 -1.31 6.04
C SER A 394 1.43 -1.59 4.96
N SER A 395 1.11 -2.46 4.03
CA SER A 395 1.93 -2.78 2.85
C SER A 395 1.06 -2.75 1.60
N GLY A 396 1.65 -2.32 0.50
CA GLY A 396 1.02 -2.29 -0.80
C GLY A 396 2.04 -2.45 -1.92
N PRO A 397 1.63 -2.51 -3.18
CA PRO A 397 2.53 -2.68 -4.31
C PRO A 397 3.32 -1.40 -4.66
N VAL A 398 3.39 -0.45 -3.73
CA VAL A 398 4.11 0.83 -3.88
C VAL A 398 5.60 0.62 -4.21
N GLY A 399 6.19 -0.48 -3.77
CA GLY A 399 7.56 -0.87 -4.12
C GLY A 399 7.79 -1.07 -5.62
N ALA A 400 6.75 -1.36 -6.40
CA ALA A 400 6.85 -1.42 -7.86
C ALA A 400 7.21 -0.06 -8.48
N PHE A 401 6.84 1.05 -7.83
CA PHE A 401 7.12 2.42 -8.28
C PHE A 401 8.31 3.06 -7.58
N CYS A 402 8.52 2.73 -6.31
CA CYS A 402 9.41 3.47 -5.41
C CYS A 402 10.53 2.62 -4.80
N GLY A 403 10.48 1.30 -4.99
CA GLY A 403 11.43 0.33 -4.43
C GLY A 403 12.59 -0.03 -5.36
N ALA A 404 13.24 -1.15 -5.07
CA ALA A 404 14.44 -1.62 -5.76
C ALA A 404 14.26 -2.00 -7.24
N LEU A 405 13.02 -2.21 -7.69
CA LEU A 405 12.70 -2.57 -9.09
C LEU A 405 12.52 -1.35 -9.99
N ALA A 406 12.31 -0.18 -9.43
CA ALA A 406 12.16 1.08 -10.16
C ALA A 406 13.27 2.07 -9.75
N LEU A 407 13.43 3.15 -10.52
CA LEU A 407 14.21 4.29 -10.08
C LEU A 407 13.64 4.77 -8.73
N PRO A 408 14.48 5.20 -7.76
CA PRO A 408 14.01 5.62 -6.44
C PRO A 408 13.09 6.85 -6.55
N THR A 409 11.81 6.58 -6.76
CA THR A 409 10.78 7.59 -6.94
C THR A 409 10.17 7.91 -5.57
N PRO A 410 10.26 9.16 -5.08
CA PRO A 410 9.65 9.53 -3.81
C PRO A 410 8.14 9.33 -3.82
N VAL A 411 7.59 8.83 -2.71
CA VAL A 411 6.15 8.62 -2.52
C VAL A 411 5.58 9.54 -1.44
N ALA A 412 4.35 9.98 -1.64
CA ALA A 412 3.48 10.50 -0.60
C ALA A 412 2.06 10.00 -0.87
N SER A 413 1.38 9.57 0.18
CA SER A 413 -0.01 9.12 0.08
C SER A 413 -0.97 10.16 0.63
N PHE A 414 -2.17 10.18 0.08
CA PHE A 414 -3.36 10.76 0.68
C PHE A 414 -4.60 10.12 0.08
N GLY A 415 -5.70 10.15 0.83
CA GLY A 415 -6.99 9.57 0.40
C GLY A 415 -8.17 10.31 1.01
N ILE A 416 -9.37 9.88 0.58
CA ILE A 416 -10.66 10.48 0.94
C ILE A 416 -11.32 9.84 2.16
N SER A 417 -10.69 8.82 2.73
CA SER A 417 -11.22 8.10 3.87
C SER A 417 -11.20 8.95 5.14
N TYR A 418 -11.97 8.55 6.14
CA TYR A 418 -11.96 9.09 7.49
C TYR A 418 -12.09 7.95 8.50
N ALA A 419 -11.95 8.21 9.80
CA ALA A 419 -11.98 7.18 10.84
C ALA A 419 -13.23 6.28 10.83
N GLY A 420 -14.35 6.73 10.24
CA GLY A 420 -15.60 5.97 10.11
C GLY A 420 -15.85 5.36 8.73
N SER A 421 -14.88 5.37 7.82
CA SER A 421 -15.05 4.87 6.44
C SER A 421 -15.17 3.35 6.33
N ASN A 422 -14.67 2.61 7.31
CA ASN A 422 -14.70 1.14 7.38
C ASN A 422 -14.24 0.44 6.09
N PRO A 423 -13.07 0.78 5.53
CA PRO A 423 -12.57 0.14 4.31
C PRO A 423 -12.43 -1.37 4.53
N HIS A 424 -12.77 -2.18 3.52
CA HIS A 424 -12.83 -3.65 3.52
C HIS A 424 -13.93 -4.25 4.43
N GLY A 425 -14.55 -3.47 5.32
CA GLY A 425 -15.66 -3.89 6.17
C GLY A 425 -17.04 -3.75 5.51
N PRO A 426 -18.13 -4.20 6.17
CA PRO A 426 -19.48 -3.86 5.77
C PRO A 426 -19.74 -2.37 5.99
N ASP A 427 -20.73 -1.82 5.28
CA ASP A 427 -21.07 -0.39 5.31
C ASP A 427 -19.88 0.54 5.00
N GLU A 428 -18.93 0.08 4.18
CA GLU A 428 -17.87 0.94 3.66
C GLU A 428 -18.46 2.21 3.06
N ASN A 429 -17.94 3.37 3.47
CA ASN A 429 -18.50 4.65 3.08
C ASN A 429 -17.47 5.77 3.04
N ILE A 430 -17.81 6.85 2.37
CA ILE A 430 -17.10 8.14 2.45
C ILE A 430 -18.11 9.27 2.69
N ARG A 431 -17.64 10.38 3.24
CA ARG A 431 -18.42 11.62 3.26
C ARG A 431 -18.32 12.29 1.88
N VAL A 432 -19.45 12.73 1.35
CA VAL A 432 -19.48 13.42 0.05
C VAL A 432 -18.68 14.71 0.09
N ASP A 433 -18.72 15.44 1.22
CA ASP A 433 -17.96 16.68 1.41
C ASP A 433 -16.45 16.42 1.40
N ASP A 434 -15.96 15.32 2.05
CA ASP A 434 -14.55 14.94 2.02
C ASP A 434 -14.09 14.57 0.60
N PHE A 435 -14.96 13.93 -0.18
CA PHE A 435 -14.68 13.63 -1.58
C PHE A 435 -14.52 14.92 -2.41
N LEU A 436 -15.39 15.90 -2.25
CA LEU A 436 -15.31 17.18 -2.95
C LEU A 436 -14.11 18.03 -2.49
N GLU A 437 -13.82 18.00 -1.20
CA GLU A 437 -12.64 18.65 -0.63
C GLU A 437 -11.35 18.01 -1.14
N SER A 438 -11.31 16.69 -1.29
CA SER A 438 -10.18 15.97 -1.88
C SER A 438 -9.92 16.40 -3.34
N ILE A 439 -10.94 16.65 -4.14
CA ILE A 439 -10.77 17.20 -5.49
C ILE A 439 -10.06 18.56 -5.43
N LYS A 440 -10.47 19.43 -4.49
CA LYS A 440 -9.84 20.75 -4.27
C LYS A 440 -8.40 20.60 -3.78
N PHE A 441 -8.14 19.66 -2.90
CA PHE A 441 -6.81 19.34 -2.39
C PHE A 441 -5.88 18.88 -3.53
N ILE A 442 -6.31 17.90 -4.33
CA ILE A 442 -5.51 17.35 -5.44
C ILE A 442 -5.16 18.45 -6.46
N GLY A 443 -6.10 19.36 -6.75
CA GLY A 443 -5.83 20.51 -7.63
C GLY A 443 -4.68 21.37 -7.12
N ARG A 444 -4.59 21.60 -5.80
CA ARG A 444 -3.47 22.33 -5.17
C ARG A 444 -2.18 21.53 -5.22
N VAL A 445 -2.23 20.22 -4.99
CA VAL A 445 -1.06 19.34 -5.13
C VAL A 445 -0.49 19.45 -6.55
N ILE A 446 -1.32 19.31 -7.59
CA ILE A 446 -0.90 19.45 -8.98
C ILE A 446 -0.24 20.81 -9.23
N HIS A 447 -0.79 21.89 -8.69
CA HIS A 447 -0.24 23.22 -8.82
C HIS A 447 1.14 23.34 -8.17
N LYS A 448 1.25 22.92 -6.89
CA LYS A 448 2.49 22.98 -6.12
C LYS A 448 3.60 22.09 -6.71
N LEU A 449 3.24 20.96 -7.33
CA LEU A 449 4.19 20.17 -8.09
C LEU A 449 4.78 20.96 -9.27
N GLY A 450 4.01 21.90 -9.87
CA GLY A 450 4.47 22.82 -10.91
C GLY A 450 5.42 23.92 -10.42
N GLU A 451 5.23 24.41 -9.20
CA GLU A 451 5.98 25.56 -8.65
C GLU A 451 7.41 25.19 -8.22
N HIS A 452 7.67 23.94 -7.78
CA HIS A 452 8.97 23.53 -7.31
C HIS A 452 9.98 23.42 -8.46
N LYS A 453 10.71 24.51 -8.73
CA LYS A 453 11.94 24.45 -9.53
C LYS A 453 12.95 23.54 -8.81
N SER A 454 13.46 22.53 -9.52
CA SER A 454 14.60 21.74 -9.06
C SER A 454 15.74 22.73 -8.68
N ARG A 455 16.13 22.76 -7.40
CA ARG A 455 17.47 23.21 -7.06
C ARG A 455 18.40 22.11 -7.54
N THR A 456 18.82 22.19 -8.80
CA THR A 456 19.99 21.47 -9.26
C THR A 456 21.12 21.85 -8.30
N SER A 457 21.51 20.93 -7.43
CA SER A 457 22.80 20.98 -6.74
C SER A 457 23.84 21.17 -7.83
N GLY A 458 24.54 22.31 -7.80
CA GLY A 458 25.61 22.60 -8.72
C GLY A 458 26.67 21.51 -8.65
N ILE A 459 26.64 20.61 -9.60
CA ILE A 459 27.80 19.79 -9.90
C ILE A 459 28.76 20.77 -10.59
N THR A 460 29.67 21.32 -9.80
CA THR A 460 30.83 22.08 -10.29
C THR A 460 31.55 21.14 -11.25
N LYS A 461 31.51 21.47 -12.55
CA LYS A 461 32.37 20.84 -13.54
C LYS A 461 33.83 21.07 -13.09
N VAL A 462 34.45 20.01 -12.61
CA VAL A 462 35.91 19.99 -12.49
C VAL A 462 36.47 19.90 -13.89
N SER A 463 36.69 21.05 -14.51
CA SER A 463 37.49 21.17 -15.72
C SER A 463 38.97 21.13 -15.30
N GLY A 464 39.69 20.08 -15.64
CA GLY A 464 41.11 20.02 -15.36
C GLY A 464 41.74 18.64 -15.60
N ILE A 465 41.56 18.08 -16.77
CA ILE A 465 42.50 17.05 -17.25
C ILE A 465 43.42 17.73 -18.28
N ARG A 466 44.63 18.05 -17.86
CA ARG A 466 45.73 18.45 -18.74
C ARG A 466 46.16 17.21 -19.55
N GLU A 467 46.10 17.29 -20.87
CA GLU A 467 46.77 16.38 -21.77
C GLU A 467 48.29 16.46 -21.57
N GLY A 468 48.86 15.43 -21.01
CA GLY A 468 50.31 15.20 -20.98
C GLY A 468 50.77 14.62 -22.32
N ARG A 469 51.51 15.41 -23.11
CA ARG A 469 52.24 14.98 -24.30
C ARG A 469 53.22 13.86 -23.95
N LEU A 470 53.07 12.72 -24.52
CA LEU A 470 54.09 11.68 -24.62
C LEU A 470 55.10 12.09 -25.70
N THR A 471 56.29 12.49 -25.27
CA THR A 471 57.46 12.59 -26.15
C THR A 471 58.16 11.24 -26.22
N ASN A 472 58.18 10.64 -27.42
CA ASN A 472 59.09 9.57 -27.76
C ASN A 472 60.55 10.06 -27.66
N SER A 473 61.41 9.35 -26.95
CA SER A 473 62.87 9.34 -27.22
C SER A 473 63.36 7.92 -27.15
N ARG A 474 63.85 7.49 -28.33
CA ARG A 474 64.69 6.29 -28.50
C ARG A 474 66.04 6.54 -27.82
N GLY A 475 66.58 5.49 -27.24
CA GLY A 475 67.92 5.35 -26.70
C GLY A 475 68.07 3.98 -26.07
#